data_19f8677c43cac0963d8a757543b4d364
#
_entry.id   19f8677c43cac0963d8a757543b4d364
#
_cell.length_a   1.000
_cell.length_b   1.000
_cell.length_c   1.000
_cell.angle_alpha   90.00
_cell.angle_beta   90.00
_cell.angle_gamma   90.00
#
_symmetry.space_group_name_H-M   'P 1'
#
loop_
_entity.id
_entity.type
_entity.pdbx_description
1 polymer ?
#
loop_
_entity_poly.entity_id
_entity_poly.type
_entity_poly.pdbx_seq_one_letter_code
_entity_poly.pdbx_strand_id
1 'polypeptide(L)'
;MRPRVAIVHERFTEYGGSEAVVGELARTWPQARVFAPIVDPAAAPAIAHPPWDTVSGTWLSRAYAATGRRSHAPLLPLVPRALRRLPLRGGFDAVVVSHHAFATQAVFATDAPVIAYVHSPARWAWDPAFRAQEANSIAGRAALTALGGLARRTETAAAPRLTAVVANSRAVADRVRDWWGLPATVVNPPVRLDRFATDPTVPREDFLLFAGRLVPYKRPDLAIRAAQRAGLRLVVVGDGRYRRRLEALAGPETTFLGAAPDEVLVDMYRRCRALLMPGVEDFGIVPVEAMACGTPVLAVGAGGSLDTVVPGLSGAHIAADTDESVVDGFAAALRDPSTTDLDPLRIRAHAESFGPEMFRARMAETVARVLAKAPLSPL
;
A
#
# COMPACT_ATOMS: atom_id res chain seq x y z
N MET A 1 2.11 14.17 -29.43
CA MET A 1 0.81 14.24 -28.68
C MET A 1 0.96 13.54 -27.35
N ARG A 2 0.29 14.01 -26.29
CA ARG A 2 0.19 13.26 -25.04
C ARG A 2 -0.78 12.10 -25.22
N PRO A 3 -0.50 10.87 -24.72
CA PRO A 3 -1.41 9.75 -24.90
C PRO A 3 -2.72 9.96 -24.13
N ARG A 4 -3.83 9.50 -24.70
CA ARG A 4 -5.13 9.43 -24.02
C ARG A 4 -5.14 8.19 -23.13
N VAL A 5 -4.98 8.39 -21.84
CA VAL A 5 -4.91 7.30 -20.85
C VAL A 5 -6.25 7.17 -20.11
N ALA A 6 -6.72 5.92 -19.95
CA ALA A 6 -7.71 5.59 -18.94
C ALA A 6 -7.03 5.02 -17.70
N ILE A 7 -7.52 5.38 -16.52
CA ILE A 7 -7.09 4.81 -15.25
C ILE A 7 -8.24 4.00 -14.68
N VAL A 8 -8.00 2.75 -14.30
CA VAL A 8 -8.99 1.87 -13.67
C VAL A 8 -8.53 1.53 -12.27
N HIS A 9 -9.38 1.78 -11.27
CA HIS A 9 -9.12 1.48 -9.88
C HIS A 9 -10.13 0.49 -9.32
N GLU A 10 -9.79 -0.15 -8.18
CA GLU A 10 -10.66 -1.13 -7.53
C GLU A 10 -11.96 -0.54 -6.98
N ARG A 11 -11.88 0.60 -6.30
CA ARG A 11 -13.01 1.32 -5.72
C ARG A 11 -12.56 2.66 -5.12
N PHE A 12 -13.51 3.58 -4.95
CA PHE A 12 -13.35 4.81 -4.18
C PHE A 12 -14.41 4.83 -3.06
N THR A 13 -14.12 4.22 -1.94
CA THR A 13 -14.99 4.17 -0.75
C THR A 13 -14.31 4.72 0.51
N GLU A 14 -13.01 4.90 0.45
CA GLU A 14 -12.14 5.43 1.51
C GLU A 14 -10.88 6.01 0.87
N TYR A 15 -10.08 6.75 1.63
CA TYR A 15 -8.78 7.22 1.18
C TYR A 15 -7.66 6.40 1.84
N GLY A 16 -6.73 5.92 1.03
CA GLY A 16 -5.58 5.15 1.47
C GLY A 16 -4.42 5.25 0.48
N GLY A 17 -3.43 4.40 0.64
CA GLY A 17 -2.24 4.39 -0.21
C GLY A 17 -2.51 4.11 -1.68
N SER A 18 -3.49 3.27 -1.99
CA SER A 18 -3.87 2.96 -3.38
C SER A 18 -4.55 4.13 -4.07
N GLU A 19 -5.40 4.88 -3.36
CA GLU A 19 -6.06 6.07 -3.87
C GLU A 19 -5.05 7.22 -4.08
N ALA A 20 -4.05 7.33 -3.20
CA ALA A 20 -2.94 8.26 -3.39
C ALA A 20 -2.14 7.96 -4.68
N VAL A 21 -1.88 6.68 -4.97
CA VAL A 21 -1.27 6.25 -6.23
C VAL A 21 -2.11 6.66 -7.42
N VAL A 22 -3.42 6.42 -7.38
CA VAL A 22 -4.34 6.84 -8.47
C VAL A 22 -4.32 8.36 -8.64
N GLY A 23 -4.24 9.11 -7.56
CA GLY A 23 -4.07 10.56 -7.61
C GLY A 23 -2.82 10.99 -8.37
N GLU A 24 -1.68 10.32 -8.13
CA GLU A 24 -0.44 10.63 -8.84
C GLU A 24 -0.45 10.15 -10.30
N LEU A 25 -1.12 9.03 -10.60
CA LEU A 25 -1.37 8.61 -11.98
C LEU A 25 -2.21 9.66 -12.74
N ALA A 26 -3.25 10.20 -12.10
CA ALA A 26 -4.06 11.26 -12.69
C ALA A 26 -3.29 12.58 -12.88
N ARG A 27 -2.36 12.91 -11.97
CA ARG A 27 -1.44 14.04 -12.17
C ARG A 27 -0.44 13.81 -13.31
N THR A 28 -0.03 12.55 -13.53
CA THR A 28 0.84 12.18 -14.66
C THR A 28 0.13 12.41 -15.98
N TRP A 29 -1.15 12.09 -16.06
CA TRP A 29 -2.03 12.29 -17.22
C TRP A 29 -3.27 13.12 -16.85
N PRO A 30 -3.18 14.46 -16.81
CA PRO A 30 -4.27 15.32 -16.35
C PRO A 30 -5.57 15.20 -17.17
N GLN A 31 -5.51 14.64 -18.38
CA GLN A 31 -6.65 14.38 -19.25
C GLN A 31 -7.22 12.97 -19.09
N ALA A 32 -6.64 12.16 -18.18
CA ALA A 32 -7.09 10.80 -17.97
C ALA A 32 -8.50 10.76 -17.40
N ARG A 33 -9.32 9.86 -17.91
CA ARG A 33 -10.58 9.48 -17.27
C ARG A 33 -10.33 8.34 -16.30
N VAL A 34 -10.93 8.44 -15.14
CA VAL A 34 -10.77 7.44 -14.07
C VAL A 34 -12.05 6.63 -13.92
N PHE A 35 -11.93 5.32 -13.82
CA PHE A 35 -13.03 4.40 -13.71
C PHE A 35 -12.86 3.52 -12.48
N ALA A 36 -13.94 3.28 -11.75
CA ALA A 36 -13.97 2.28 -10.70
C ALA A 36 -15.34 1.60 -10.62
N PRO A 37 -15.43 0.32 -10.28
CA PRO A 37 -16.72 -0.35 -10.14
C PRO A 37 -17.61 0.26 -9.06
N ILE A 38 -17.02 0.70 -7.94
CA ILE A 38 -17.72 1.35 -6.82
C ILE A 38 -17.09 2.70 -6.55
N VAL A 39 -17.90 3.76 -6.64
CA VAL A 39 -17.50 5.14 -6.31
C VAL A 39 -18.50 5.68 -5.29
N ASP A 40 -17.99 6.11 -4.14
CA ASP A 40 -18.77 6.77 -3.10
C ASP A 40 -18.45 8.28 -3.07
N PRO A 41 -19.37 9.16 -3.44
CA PRO A 41 -19.15 10.59 -3.35
C PRO A 41 -18.82 11.09 -1.94
N ALA A 42 -19.21 10.35 -0.89
CA ALA A 42 -18.87 10.71 0.48
C ALA A 42 -17.37 10.57 0.78
N ALA A 43 -16.63 9.80 -0.01
CA ALA A 43 -15.17 9.72 0.09
C ALA A 43 -14.45 10.90 -0.60
N ALA A 44 -15.16 11.71 -1.40
CA ALA A 44 -14.60 12.82 -2.19
C ALA A 44 -13.78 13.83 -1.38
N PRO A 45 -14.21 14.30 -0.19
CA PRO A 45 -13.45 15.29 0.56
C PRO A 45 -12.05 14.84 0.95
N ALA A 46 -11.84 13.54 1.12
CA ALA A 46 -10.52 12.96 1.48
C ALA A 46 -9.63 12.73 0.26
N ILE A 47 -10.18 12.76 -0.96
CA ILE A 47 -9.49 12.43 -2.21
C ILE A 47 -9.41 13.69 -3.07
N ALA A 48 -8.34 14.46 -2.91
CA ALA A 48 -8.13 15.69 -3.69
C ALA A 48 -7.84 15.44 -5.18
N HIS A 49 -7.34 14.26 -5.52
CA HIS A 49 -7.05 13.82 -6.88
C HIS A 49 -7.35 12.32 -7.05
N PRO A 50 -7.89 11.88 -8.18
CA PRO A 50 -8.25 12.67 -9.39
C PRO A 50 -9.39 13.64 -9.13
N PRO A 51 -9.58 14.68 -9.98
CA PRO A 51 -10.77 15.51 -9.94
C PRO A 51 -12.04 14.67 -10.10
N TRP A 52 -13.05 14.89 -9.28
CA TRP A 52 -14.23 13.99 -9.19
C TRP A 52 -15.10 13.99 -10.45
N ASP A 53 -15.11 15.04 -11.23
CA ASP A 53 -15.77 15.12 -12.54
C ASP A 53 -15.15 14.18 -13.57
N THR A 54 -13.89 13.75 -13.35
CA THR A 54 -13.20 12.75 -14.20
C THR A 54 -13.44 11.31 -13.77
N VAL A 55 -14.04 11.07 -12.59
CA VAL A 55 -14.27 9.75 -12.01
C VAL A 55 -15.63 9.19 -12.40
N SER A 56 -15.64 8.01 -12.98
CA SER A 56 -16.85 7.30 -13.41
C SER A 56 -17.03 5.99 -12.66
N GLY A 57 -18.17 5.85 -12.00
CA GLY A 57 -18.60 4.61 -11.36
C GLY A 57 -19.43 3.71 -12.26
N THR A 58 -19.78 2.51 -11.76
CA THR A 58 -20.72 1.60 -12.41
C THR A 58 -22.04 1.53 -11.64
N TRP A 59 -22.96 0.67 -12.11
CA TRP A 59 -24.21 0.36 -11.39
C TRP A 59 -23.96 -0.14 -9.94
N LEU A 60 -22.76 -0.68 -9.65
CA LEU A 60 -22.39 -1.10 -8.30
C LEU A 60 -22.28 0.06 -7.31
N SER A 61 -22.02 1.28 -7.76
CA SER A 61 -22.05 2.46 -6.90
C SER A 61 -23.45 2.70 -6.34
N ARG A 62 -24.51 2.51 -7.16
CA ARG A 62 -25.89 2.60 -6.70
C ARG A 62 -26.26 1.45 -5.76
N ALA A 63 -25.83 0.23 -6.08
CA ALA A 63 -26.02 -0.93 -5.20
C ALA A 63 -25.34 -0.71 -3.84
N TYR A 64 -24.12 -0.17 -3.82
CA TYR A 64 -23.41 0.17 -2.58
C TYR A 64 -24.15 1.23 -1.77
N ALA A 65 -24.64 2.30 -2.41
CA ALA A 65 -25.44 3.31 -1.75
C ALA A 65 -26.73 2.73 -1.13
N ALA A 66 -27.40 1.80 -1.84
CA ALA A 66 -28.62 1.14 -1.37
C ALA A 66 -28.38 0.24 -0.12
N THR A 67 -27.15 -0.26 0.10
CA THR A 67 -26.79 -0.99 1.33
C THR A 67 -26.50 -0.06 2.52
N GLY A 68 -26.75 1.24 2.39
CA GLY A 68 -26.43 2.26 3.40
C GLY A 68 -24.93 2.50 3.56
N ARG A 69 -24.11 2.15 2.56
CA ARG A 69 -22.64 2.33 2.54
C ARG A 69 -21.89 1.63 3.70
N ARG A 70 -22.49 0.59 4.26
CA ARG A 70 -21.93 -0.11 5.43
C ARG A 70 -20.76 -1.02 5.07
N SER A 71 -20.85 -1.69 3.92
CA SER A 71 -19.81 -2.61 3.46
C SER A 71 -19.95 -2.88 1.96
N HIS A 72 -18.83 -2.85 1.26
CA HIS A 72 -18.74 -3.28 -0.14
C HIS A 72 -18.52 -4.79 -0.31
N ALA A 73 -18.22 -5.53 0.78
CA ALA A 73 -17.86 -6.95 0.74
C ALA A 73 -18.91 -7.83 0.01
N PRO A 74 -20.24 -7.67 0.20
CA PRO A 74 -21.24 -8.46 -0.54
C PRO A 74 -21.24 -8.22 -2.05
N LEU A 75 -20.70 -7.10 -2.51
CA LEU A 75 -20.67 -6.72 -3.93
C LEU A 75 -19.40 -7.23 -4.65
N LEU A 76 -18.38 -7.67 -3.91
CA LEU A 76 -17.11 -8.12 -4.48
C LEU A 76 -17.24 -9.22 -5.55
N PRO A 77 -18.14 -10.21 -5.44
CA PRO A 77 -18.30 -11.22 -6.50
C PRO A 77 -18.79 -10.64 -7.85
N LEU A 78 -19.39 -9.45 -7.83
CA LEU A 78 -19.94 -8.80 -9.03
C LEU A 78 -18.93 -7.82 -9.68
N VAL A 79 -17.89 -7.45 -8.96
CA VAL A 79 -16.86 -6.50 -9.41
C VAL A 79 -16.20 -6.94 -10.73
N PRO A 80 -15.80 -8.22 -10.94
CA PRO A 80 -15.23 -8.65 -12.21
C PRO A 80 -16.14 -8.37 -13.41
N ARG A 81 -17.45 -8.61 -13.25
CA ARG A 81 -18.43 -8.36 -14.32
C ARG A 81 -18.59 -6.88 -14.61
N ALA A 82 -18.55 -6.02 -13.60
CA ALA A 82 -18.66 -4.58 -13.77
C ALA A 82 -17.42 -4.03 -14.51
N LEU A 83 -16.21 -4.46 -14.12
CA LEU A 83 -14.95 -4.07 -14.75
C LEU A 83 -14.87 -4.47 -16.25
N ARG A 84 -15.34 -5.67 -16.60
CA ARG A 84 -15.38 -6.16 -18.00
C ARG A 84 -16.35 -5.37 -18.90
N ARG A 85 -17.20 -4.52 -18.32
CA ARG A 85 -18.21 -3.71 -19.03
C ARG A 85 -17.92 -2.22 -18.99
N LEU A 86 -16.74 -1.82 -18.53
CA LEU A 86 -16.33 -0.42 -18.57
C LEU A 86 -16.26 0.08 -20.03
N PRO A 87 -16.62 1.35 -20.30
CA PRO A 87 -16.60 1.93 -21.64
C PRO A 87 -15.16 2.32 -22.03
N LEU A 88 -14.28 1.34 -22.26
CA LEU A 88 -12.87 1.56 -22.54
C LEU A 88 -12.49 1.37 -24.01
N ARG A 89 -13.42 0.91 -24.87
CA ARG A 89 -13.14 0.65 -26.28
C ARG A 89 -13.11 1.94 -27.10
N GLY A 90 -12.13 2.03 -28.02
CA GLY A 90 -12.06 3.09 -29.04
C GLY A 90 -11.72 4.49 -28.53
N GLY A 91 -11.50 4.68 -27.25
CA GLY A 91 -11.33 6.01 -26.65
C GLY A 91 -9.94 6.33 -26.09
N PHE A 92 -9.08 5.30 -25.93
CA PHE A 92 -7.81 5.42 -25.21
C PHE A 92 -6.66 4.77 -25.95
N ASP A 93 -5.49 5.36 -25.80
CA ASP A 93 -4.24 4.84 -26.37
C ASP A 93 -3.58 3.82 -25.42
N ALA A 94 -3.86 3.93 -24.11
CA ALA A 94 -3.46 2.98 -23.07
C ALA A 94 -4.44 2.96 -21.90
N VAL A 95 -4.50 1.83 -21.18
CA VAL A 95 -5.24 1.67 -19.93
C VAL A 95 -4.25 1.33 -18.82
N VAL A 96 -4.22 2.12 -17.75
CA VAL A 96 -3.44 1.85 -16.54
C VAL A 96 -4.40 1.35 -15.46
N VAL A 97 -4.18 0.14 -14.95
CA VAL A 97 -4.98 -0.42 -13.84
C VAL A 97 -4.21 -0.36 -12.54
N SER A 98 -4.84 0.17 -11.49
CA SER A 98 -4.36 0.16 -10.10
C SER A 98 -5.01 -1.04 -9.40
N HIS A 99 -4.21 -2.11 -9.19
CA HIS A 99 -4.73 -3.44 -8.88
C HIS A 99 -4.33 -3.91 -7.48
N HIS A 100 -5.31 -4.45 -6.75
CA HIS A 100 -5.08 -5.25 -5.55
C HIS A 100 -6.09 -6.42 -5.36
N ALA A 101 -7.04 -6.61 -6.30
CA ALA A 101 -7.96 -7.76 -6.30
C ALA A 101 -8.54 -8.09 -7.69
N PHE A 102 -9.26 -7.15 -8.33
CA PHE A 102 -10.03 -7.43 -9.54
C PHE A 102 -9.79 -6.46 -10.70
N ALA A 103 -9.10 -5.32 -10.49
CA ALA A 103 -8.99 -4.25 -11.49
C ALA A 103 -8.39 -4.72 -12.83
N THR A 104 -7.55 -5.78 -12.83
CA THR A 104 -7.03 -6.40 -14.05
C THR A 104 -8.13 -6.90 -14.99
N GLN A 105 -9.37 -7.09 -14.50
CA GLN A 105 -10.50 -7.49 -15.34
C GLN A 105 -10.90 -6.44 -16.40
N ALA A 106 -10.42 -5.22 -16.26
CA ALA A 106 -10.57 -4.18 -17.28
C ALA A 106 -9.91 -4.55 -18.63
N VAL A 107 -8.95 -5.49 -18.64
CA VAL A 107 -8.31 -6.00 -19.86
C VAL A 107 -9.31 -6.60 -20.85
N PHE A 108 -10.47 -7.06 -20.40
CA PHE A 108 -11.53 -7.58 -21.25
C PHE A 108 -12.48 -6.50 -21.80
N ALA A 109 -12.32 -5.25 -21.36
CA ALA A 109 -13.17 -4.13 -21.74
C ALA A 109 -12.50 -3.20 -22.77
N THR A 110 -11.27 -3.50 -23.22
CA THR A 110 -10.49 -2.62 -24.09
C THR A 110 -9.70 -3.44 -25.10
N ASP A 111 -9.35 -2.81 -26.24
CA ASP A 111 -8.40 -3.32 -27.20
C ASP A 111 -7.04 -2.57 -27.10
N ALA A 112 -6.98 -1.52 -26.28
CA ALA A 112 -5.75 -0.78 -25.99
C ALA A 112 -4.81 -1.57 -25.07
N PRO A 113 -3.50 -1.34 -25.13
CA PRO A 113 -2.54 -1.93 -24.21
C PRO A 113 -2.89 -1.64 -22.75
N VAL A 114 -2.84 -2.69 -21.89
CA VAL A 114 -3.13 -2.56 -20.46
C VAL A 114 -1.86 -2.74 -19.66
N ILE A 115 -1.53 -1.71 -18.87
CA ILE A 115 -0.44 -1.68 -17.91
C ILE A 115 -1.00 -1.86 -16.51
N ALA A 116 -0.66 -2.94 -15.82
CA ALA A 116 -1.10 -3.17 -14.45
C ALA A 116 -0.09 -2.62 -13.44
N TYR A 117 -0.47 -1.58 -12.68
CA TYR A 117 0.23 -1.21 -11.45
C TYR A 117 -0.33 -2.05 -10.31
N VAL A 118 0.49 -2.95 -9.78
CA VAL A 118 0.08 -3.97 -8.81
C VAL A 118 0.56 -3.58 -7.42
N HIS A 119 -0.40 -3.27 -6.54
CA HIS A 119 -0.14 -3.05 -5.11
C HIS A 119 0.20 -4.37 -4.42
N SER A 120 -0.53 -5.40 -4.74
CA SER A 120 -0.28 -6.82 -4.51
C SER A 120 -1.27 -7.60 -5.36
N PRO A 121 -0.93 -8.77 -5.89
CA PRO A 121 -1.95 -9.75 -6.25
C PRO A 121 -2.83 -10.03 -5.03
N ALA A 122 -4.07 -10.46 -5.22
CA ALA A 122 -5.04 -10.67 -4.13
C ALA A 122 -4.48 -11.59 -3.04
N ARG A 123 -3.66 -11.06 -2.12
CA ARG A 123 -2.88 -11.83 -1.13
C ARG A 123 -3.75 -12.78 -0.32
N TRP A 124 -4.95 -12.30 0.09
CA TRP A 124 -5.93 -13.13 0.80
C TRP A 124 -6.47 -14.31 -0.05
N ALA A 125 -6.29 -14.28 -1.36
CA ALA A 125 -6.66 -15.38 -2.26
C ALA A 125 -5.51 -16.38 -2.45
N TRP A 126 -4.27 -15.90 -2.56
CA TRP A 126 -3.11 -16.70 -2.90
C TRP A 126 -2.34 -17.22 -1.69
N ASP A 127 -2.28 -16.44 -0.60
CA ASP A 127 -1.54 -16.75 0.62
C ASP A 127 -2.48 -17.32 1.70
N PRO A 128 -2.46 -18.64 1.99
CA PRO A 128 -3.31 -19.23 3.00
C PRO A 128 -3.03 -18.72 4.42
N ALA A 129 -1.77 -18.40 4.74
CA ALA A 129 -1.38 -17.90 6.05
C ALA A 129 -1.92 -16.48 6.28
N PHE A 130 -1.83 -15.62 5.26
CA PHE A 130 -2.46 -14.30 5.30
C PHE A 130 -3.99 -14.41 5.43
N ARG A 131 -4.62 -15.28 4.61
CA ARG A 131 -6.07 -15.49 4.64
C ARG A 131 -6.59 -15.94 6.00
N ALA A 132 -5.84 -16.80 6.70
CA ALA A 132 -6.23 -17.30 8.02
C ALA A 132 -6.38 -16.19 9.07
N GLN A 133 -5.69 -15.05 8.89
CA GLN A 133 -5.74 -13.89 9.78
C GLN A 133 -6.89 -12.91 9.45
N GLU A 134 -7.55 -13.09 8.27
CA GLU A 134 -8.55 -12.13 7.78
C GLU A 134 -9.98 -12.45 8.20
N ALA A 135 -10.30 -13.69 8.62
CA ALA A 135 -11.65 -14.09 9.00
C ALA A 135 -11.69 -14.80 10.36
N ASN A 136 -12.54 -14.30 11.28
CA ASN A 136 -12.65 -14.79 12.64
C ASN A 136 -13.80 -15.82 12.83
N SER A 137 -14.68 -16.03 11.83
CA SER A 137 -15.79 -16.96 11.89
C SER A 137 -15.70 -18.07 10.83
N ILE A 138 -16.34 -19.20 11.06
CA ILE A 138 -16.38 -20.30 10.09
C ILE A 138 -17.04 -19.85 8.77
N ALA A 139 -18.17 -19.16 8.86
CA ALA A 139 -18.87 -18.62 7.69
C ALA A 139 -18.02 -17.59 6.93
N GLY A 140 -17.32 -16.71 7.65
CA GLY A 140 -16.40 -15.74 7.06
C GLY A 140 -15.23 -16.42 6.36
N ARG A 141 -14.65 -17.47 6.93
CA ARG A 141 -13.59 -18.27 6.29
C ARG A 141 -14.06 -18.97 5.02
N ALA A 142 -15.26 -19.57 5.04
CA ALA A 142 -15.86 -20.20 3.86
C ALA A 142 -16.11 -19.16 2.74
N ALA A 143 -16.73 -18.03 3.08
CA ALA A 143 -16.98 -16.95 2.13
C ALA A 143 -15.67 -16.38 1.53
N LEU A 144 -14.65 -16.16 2.37
CA LEU A 144 -13.35 -15.66 1.92
C LEU A 144 -12.62 -16.70 1.04
N THR A 145 -12.78 -17.99 1.32
CA THR A 145 -12.21 -19.07 0.49
C THR A 145 -12.88 -19.12 -0.89
N ALA A 146 -14.21 -19.01 -0.95
CA ALA A 146 -14.96 -18.97 -2.22
C ALA A 146 -14.57 -17.72 -3.04
N LEU A 147 -14.55 -16.55 -2.40
CA LEU A 147 -14.12 -15.31 -3.03
C LEU A 147 -12.65 -15.38 -3.49
N GLY A 148 -11.78 -16.05 -2.71
CA GLY A 148 -10.38 -16.31 -3.08
C GLY A 148 -10.27 -17.17 -4.33
N GLY A 149 -11.11 -18.18 -4.48
CA GLY A 149 -11.21 -18.97 -5.70
C GLY A 149 -11.60 -18.13 -6.93
N LEU A 150 -12.56 -17.21 -6.76
CA LEU A 150 -12.95 -16.28 -7.80
C LEU A 150 -11.80 -15.32 -8.15
N ALA A 151 -11.13 -14.73 -7.16
CA ALA A 151 -10.03 -13.79 -7.38
C ALA A 151 -8.88 -14.48 -8.15
N ARG A 152 -8.43 -15.67 -7.71
CA ARG A 152 -7.40 -16.42 -8.44
C ARG A 152 -7.78 -16.69 -9.89
N ARG A 153 -9.00 -17.19 -10.13
CA ARG A 153 -9.47 -17.46 -11.49
C ARG A 153 -9.49 -16.22 -12.36
N THR A 154 -9.93 -15.09 -11.81
CA THR A 154 -10.02 -13.84 -12.55
C THR A 154 -8.64 -13.23 -12.82
N GLU A 155 -7.72 -13.25 -11.85
CA GLU A 155 -6.35 -12.81 -12.05
C GLU A 155 -5.62 -13.69 -13.08
N THR A 156 -5.67 -15.01 -12.93
CA THR A 156 -5.04 -15.95 -13.89
C THR A 156 -5.59 -15.78 -15.31
N ALA A 157 -6.88 -15.50 -15.46
CA ALA A 157 -7.48 -15.26 -16.78
C ALA A 157 -7.07 -13.92 -17.38
N ALA A 158 -6.81 -12.90 -16.56
CA ALA A 158 -6.41 -11.57 -17.03
C ALA A 158 -4.91 -11.45 -17.30
N ALA A 159 -4.08 -12.13 -16.53
CA ALA A 159 -2.63 -12.02 -16.57
C ALA A 159 -2.03 -12.15 -17.99
N PRO A 160 -2.36 -13.16 -18.82
CA PRO A 160 -1.81 -13.29 -20.18
C PRO A 160 -2.20 -12.16 -21.15
N ARG A 161 -3.18 -11.34 -20.79
CA ARG A 161 -3.68 -10.23 -21.61
C ARG A 161 -3.08 -8.88 -21.21
N LEU A 162 -2.33 -8.83 -20.12
CA LEU A 162 -1.63 -7.63 -19.70
C LEU A 162 -0.44 -7.37 -20.64
N THR A 163 -0.30 -6.12 -21.08
CA THR A 163 0.84 -5.72 -21.94
C THR A 163 2.09 -5.50 -21.11
N ALA A 164 1.94 -4.99 -19.88
CA ALA A 164 3.04 -4.82 -18.93
C ALA A 164 2.53 -4.89 -17.49
N VAL A 165 3.40 -5.33 -16.60
CA VAL A 165 3.13 -5.34 -15.15
C VAL A 165 4.18 -4.49 -14.45
N VAL A 166 3.71 -3.61 -13.58
CA VAL A 166 4.51 -2.76 -12.69
C VAL A 166 4.16 -3.13 -11.26
N ALA A 167 5.12 -3.59 -10.51
CA ALA A 167 4.95 -3.92 -9.09
C ALA A 167 5.39 -2.75 -8.20
N ASN A 168 4.75 -2.56 -7.06
CA ASN A 168 5.10 -1.51 -6.11
C ASN A 168 6.40 -1.79 -5.33
N SER A 169 6.90 -3.04 -5.34
CA SER A 169 8.10 -3.49 -4.64
C SER A 169 8.68 -4.75 -5.28
N ARG A 170 9.92 -5.09 -4.92
CA ARG A 170 10.54 -6.38 -5.33
C ARG A 170 9.72 -7.57 -4.81
N ALA A 171 9.26 -7.51 -3.58
CA ALA A 171 8.44 -8.57 -3.00
C ALA A 171 7.13 -8.80 -3.77
N VAL A 172 6.50 -7.74 -4.28
CA VAL A 172 5.31 -7.85 -5.12
C VAL A 172 5.66 -8.32 -6.54
N ALA A 173 6.81 -7.92 -7.08
CA ALA A 173 7.30 -8.44 -8.36
C ALA A 173 7.54 -9.96 -8.30
N ASP A 174 8.10 -10.46 -7.20
CA ASP A 174 8.28 -11.89 -6.97
C ASP A 174 6.95 -12.63 -6.91
N ARG A 175 5.95 -12.08 -6.19
CA ARG A 175 4.58 -12.67 -6.18
C ARG A 175 3.93 -12.67 -7.56
N VAL A 176 4.09 -11.62 -8.35
CA VAL A 176 3.59 -11.56 -9.73
C VAL A 176 4.24 -12.67 -10.57
N ARG A 177 5.54 -12.86 -10.45
CA ARG A 177 6.24 -13.96 -11.11
C ARG A 177 5.72 -15.32 -10.66
N ASP A 178 5.60 -15.54 -9.34
CA ASP A 178 5.28 -16.83 -8.75
C ASP A 178 3.80 -17.21 -8.93
N TRP A 179 2.89 -16.22 -8.92
CA TRP A 179 1.45 -16.47 -8.96
C TRP A 179 0.81 -16.23 -10.33
N TRP A 180 1.38 -15.32 -11.13
CA TRP A 180 0.86 -15.00 -12.47
C TRP A 180 1.77 -15.49 -13.61
N GLY A 181 3.00 -15.90 -13.30
CA GLY A 181 3.99 -16.31 -14.30
C GLY A 181 4.50 -15.17 -15.18
N LEU A 182 4.40 -13.91 -14.72
CA LEU A 182 4.76 -12.72 -15.50
C LEU A 182 5.96 -11.97 -14.89
N PRO A 183 6.82 -11.38 -15.72
CA PRO A 183 7.81 -10.44 -15.24
C PRO A 183 7.13 -9.12 -14.84
N ALA A 184 7.67 -8.43 -13.83
CA ALA A 184 7.22 -7.11 -13.42
C ALA A 184 8.40 -6.14 -13.28
N THR A 185 8.20 -4.90 -13.72
CA THR A 185 9.11 -3.78 -13.42
C THR A 185 8.74 -3.19 -12.07
N VAL A 186 9.72 -2.83 -11.25
CA VAL A 186 9.44 -2.21 -9.95
C VAL A 186 9.39 -0.70 -10.07
N VAL A 187 8.26 -0.12 -9.65
CA VAL A 187 8.09 1.33 -9.44
C VAL A 187 7.46 1.54 -8.07
N ASN A 188 8.24 2.00 -7.12
CA ASN A 188 7.75 2.21 -5.76
C ASN A 188 6.64 3.26 -5.73
N PRO A 189 5.65 3.14 -4.81
CA PRO A 189 4.52 4.05 -4.74
C PRO A 189 4.96 5.44 -4.25
N PRO A 190 4.23 6.50 -4.61
CA PRO A 190 4.57 7.86 -4.22
C PRO A 190 4.29 8.08 -2.73
N VAL A 191 5.27 8.64 -2.02
CA VAL A 191 5.11 9.08 -0.63
C VAL A 191 5.04 10.60 -0.60
N ARG A 192 4.08 11.16 0.14
CA ARG A 192 3.85 12.62 0.23
C ARG A 192 4.88 13.29 1.15
N LEU A 193 6.08 13.55 0.59
CA LEU A 193 7.20 14.12 1.31
C LEU A 193 7.00 15.59 1.71
N ASP A 194 6.06 16.27 1.10
CA ASP A 194 5.64 17.65 1.43
C ASP A 194 4.99 17.74 2.82
N ARG A 195 4.31 16.67 3.25
CA ARG A 195 3.67 16.59 4.58
C ARG A 195 4.60 16.12 5.68
N PHE A 196 5.61 15.34 5.32
CA PHE A 196 6.58 14.75 6.23
C PHE A 196 7.95 15.38 6.00
N ALA A 197 8.39 16.21 6.92
CA ALA A 197 9.63 16.95 6.80
C ALA A 197 10.45 16.85 8.09
N THR A 198 11.76 16.70 7.92
CA THR A 198 12.74 16.75 9.00
C THR A 198 12.76 18.16 9.61
N ASP A 199 12.87 18.23 10.93
CA ASP A 199 13.15 19.47 11.66
C ASP A 199 14.31 19.22 12.63
N PRO A 200 15.54 19.66 12.30
CA PRO A 200 16.71 19.44 13.14
C PRO A 200 16.66 20.13 14.50
N THR A 201 15.75 21.09 14.70
CA THR A 201 15.58 21.79 15.98
C THR A 201 14.76 21.00 16.99
N VAL A 202 14.02 19.98 16.55
CA VAL A 202 13.23 19.09 17.40
C VAL A 202 14.13 17.98 17.94
N PRO A 203 14.39 17.93 19.26
CA PRO A 203 15.21 16.88 19.85
C PRO A 203 14.48 15.53 19.82
N ARG A 204 15.22 14.46 19.56
CA ARG A 204 14.69 13.12 19.74
C ARG A 204 14.54 12.78 21.22
N GLU A 205 13.48 12.08 21.52
CA GLU A 205 13.18 11.57 22.84
C GLU A 205 13.38 10.05 22.91
N ASP A 206 13.44 9.54 24.13
CA ASP A 206 13.66 8.11 24.37
C ASP A 206 12.35 7.32 24.41
N PHE A 207 11.58 7.37 23.32
CA PHE A 207 10.43 6.51 23.11
C PHE A 207 10.44 5.91 21.71
N LEU A 208 9.83 4.75 21.57
CA LEU A 208 9.64 4.04 20.33
C LEU A 208 8.27 4.35 19.73
N LEU A 209 8.14 4.26 18.43
CA LEU A 209 6.88 4.49 17.73
C LEU A 209 6.45 3.24 16.96
N PHE A 210 5.18 2.88 17.06
CA PHE A 210 4.47 2.06 16.08
C PHE A 210 3.37 2.90 15.45
N ALA A 211 3.30 2.98 14.12
CA ALA A 211 2.29 3.74 13.41
C ALA A 211 1.58 2.89 12.34
N GLY A 212 0.24 2.95 12.31
CA GLY A 212 -0.55 2.27 11.29
C GLY A 212 -1.81 1.58 11.81
N ARG A 213 -2.54 0.92 10.90
CA ARG A 213 -3.74 0.17 11.27
C ARG A 213 -3.40 -0.96 12.24
N LEU A 214 -4.16 -1.07 13.32
CA LEU A 214 -3.99 -2.14 14.31
C LEU A 214 -4.68 -3.42 13.83
N VAL A 215 -3.97 -4.16 12.98
CA VAL A 215 -4.39 -5.44 12.39
C VAL A 215 -3.32 -6.51 12.60
N PRO A 216 -3.69 -7.82 12.69
CA PRO A 216 -2.75 -8.87 13.08
C PRO A 216 -1.49 -8.95 12.20
N TYR A 217 -1.59 -8.81 10.88
CA TYR A 217 -0.44 -8.99 9.99
C TYR A 217 0.64 -7.90 10.12
N LYS A 218 0.30 -6.72 10.68
CA LYS A 218 1.28 -5.66 10.99
C LYS A 218 2.07 -5.92 12.28
N ARG A 219 1.66 -6.92 13.05
CA ARG A 219 2.35 -7.40 14.25
C ARG A 219 2.64 -6.31 15.31
N PRO A 220 1.69 -5.41 15.63
CA PRO A 220 1.90 -4.44 16.71
C PRO A 220 2.13 -5.11 18.08
N ASP A 221 1.71 -6.35 18.25
CA ASP A 221 2.01 -7.20 19.41
C ASP A 221 3.51 -7.39 19.61
N LEU A 222 4.27 -7.59 18.54
CA LEU A 222 5.73 -7.74 18.62
C LEU A 222 6.42 -6.41 18.93
N ALA A 223 5.88 -5.27 18.45
CA ALA A 223 6.41 -3.96 18.83
C ALA A 223 6.28 -3.70 20.33
N ILE A 224 5.11 -4.02 20.93
CA ILE A 224 4.88 -3.92 22.38
C ILE A 224 5.87 -4.81 23.15
N ARG A 225 5.99 -6.09 22.78
CA ARG A 225 6.89 -7.02 23.44
C ARG A 225 8.37 -6.62 23.30
N ALA A 226 8.77 -6.08 22.14
CA ALA A 226 10.12 -5.59 21.91
C ALA A 226 10.44 -4.36 22.78
N ALA A 227 9.50 -3.42 22.90
CA ALA A 227 9.64 -2.26 23.77
C ALA A 227 9.75 -2.68 25.26
N GLN A 228 8.91 -3.60 25.70
CA GLN A 228 8.98 -4.19 27.06
C GLN A 228 10.33 -4.88 27.31
N ARG A 229 10.80 -5.68 26.34
CA ARG A 229 12.09 -6.37 26.42
C ARG A 229 13.29 -5.40 26.46
N ALA A 230 13.16 -4.26 25.79
CA ALA A 230 14.16 -3.20 25.78
C ALA A 230 14.07 -2.25 27.00
N GLY A 231 12.97 -2.28 27.76
CA GLY A 231 12.70 -1.36 28.87
C GLY A 231 12.44 0.09 28.40
N LEU A 232 11.87 0.27 27.21
CA LEU A 232 11.62 1.57 26.59
C LEU A 232 10.12 1.85 26.46
N ARG A 233 9.75 3.15 26.50
CA ARG A 233 8.38 3.59 26.24
C ARG A 233 8.02 3.34 24.78
N LEU A 234 6.75 2.95 24.53
CA LEU A 234 6.19 2.80 23.19
C LEU A 234 4.96 3.68 23.01
N VAL A 235 4.93 4.46 21.96
CA VAL A 235 3.73 5.16 21.51
C VAL A 235 3.16 4.41 20.32
N VAL A 236 1.86 4.11 20.37
CA VAL A 236 1.12 3.42 19.30
C VAL A 236 0.13 4.41 18.70
N VAL A 237 0.35 4.76 17.43
CA VAL A 237 -0.53 5.64 16.65
C VAL A 237 -1.30 4.80 15.64
N GLY A 238 -2.62 4.90 15.70
CA GLY A 238 -3.53 4.17 14.82
C GLY A 238 -4.63 3.45 15.56
N ASP A 239 -5.57 2.88 14.81
CA ASP A 239 -6.69 2.12 15.33
C ASP A 239 -6.97 0.88 14.49
N GLY A 240 -7.78 -0.04 14.99
CA GLY A 240 -8.17 -1.24 14.27
C GLY A 240 -8.72 -2.36 15.17
N ARG A 241 -9.17 -3.43 14.50
CA ARG A 241 -9.84 -4.58 15.14
C ARG A 241 -8.99 -5.31 16.20
N TYR A 242 -7.67 -5.08 16.21
CA TYR A 242 -6.73 -5.75 17.11
C TYR A 242 -6.47 -4.96 18.40
N ARG A 243 -6.93 -3.70 18.49
CA ARG A 243 -6.65 -2.76 19.57
C ARG A 243 -6.90 -3.33 20.97
N ARG A 244 -8.09 -3.87 21.25
CA ARG A 244 -8.42 -4.43 22.58
C ARG A 244 -7.43 -5.50 23.05
N ARG A 245 -6.98 -6.34 22.12
CA ARG A 245 -6.00 -7.39 22.44
C ARG A 245 -4.61 -6.81 22.73
N LEU A 246 -4.25 -5.74 22.05
CA LEU A 246 -2.99 -5.04 22.27
C LEU A 246 -2.99 -4.30 23.60
N GLU A 247 -4.09 -3.64 23.96
CA GLU A 247 -4.26 -2.98 25.26
C GLU A 247 -4.17 -3.98 26.43
N ALA A 248 -4.67 -5.20 26.26
CA ALA A 248 -4.53 -6.27 27.25
C ALA A 248 -3.10 -6.86 27.35
N LEU A 249 -2.26 -6.71 26.30
CA LEU A 249 -0.86 -7.13 26.28
C LEU A 249 0.07 -6.05 26.82
N ALA A 250 -0.30 -4.80 26.65
CA ALA A 250 0.53 -3.63 26.95
C ALA A 250 0.74 -3.45 28.47
N GLY A 251 1.94 -3.01 28.83
CA GLY A 251 2.26 -2.50 30.15
C GLY A 251 2.08 -0.98 30.26
N PRO A 252 2.37 -0.39 31.41
CA PRO A 252 2.19 1.04 31.66
C PRO A 252 3.09 1.94 30.83
N GLU A 253 4.17 1.41 30.25
CA GLU A 253 5.09 2.11 29.35
C GLU A 253 4.55 2.27 27.92
N THR A 254 3.41 1.65 27.60
CA THR A 254 2.80 1.73 26.26
C THR A 254 1.62 2.68 26.24
N THR A 255 1.66 3.69 25.37
CA THR A 255 0.59 4.68 25.19
C THR A 255 -0.09 4.52 23.84
N PHE A 256 -1.43 4.41 23.81
CA PHE A 256 -2.24 4.34 22.60
C PHE A 256 -2.88 5.69 22.30
N LEU A 257 -2.48 6.35 21.22
CA LEU A 257 -3.06 7.65 20.81
C LEU A 257 -4.32 7.50 19.94
N GLY A 258 -4.60 6.28 19.43
CA GLY A 258 -5.69 6.08 18.48
C GLY A 258 -5.36 6.63 17.10
N ALA A 259 -6.38 6.82 16.27
CA ALA A 259 -6.23 7.51 14.99
C ALA A 259 -5.91 8.99 15.27
N ALA A 260 -4.76 9.42 14.79
CA ALA A 260 -4.25 10.77 14.99
C ALA A 260 -4.18 11.55 13.66
N PRO A 261 -4.38 12.87 13.69
CA PRO A 261 -4.15 13.72 12.52
C PRO A 261 -2.67 13.73 12.14
N ASP A 262 -2.38 14.12 10.88
CA ASP A 262 -1.04 14.07 10.33
C ASP A 262 -0.03 14.91 11.12
N GLU A 263 -0.44 16.04 11.69
CA GLU A 263 0.42 16.92 12.49
C GLU A 263 0.96 16.21 13.73
N VAL A 264 0.11 15.43 14.40
CA VAL A 264 0.51 14.60 15.54
C VAL A 264 1.45 13.48 15.10
N LEU A 265 1.15 12.85 13.96
CA LEU A 265 2.00 11.79 13.42
C LEU A 265 3.39 12.31 13.02
N VAL A 266 3.47 13.49 12.39
CA VAL A 266 4.73 14.17 12.06
C VAL A 266 5.54 14.48 13.31
N ASP A 267 4.89 15.01 14.37
CA ASP A 267 5.54 15.28 15.65
C ASP A 267 6.10 14.00 16.28
N MET A 268 5.31 12.92 16.29
CA MET A 268 5.75 11.61 16.80
C MET A 268 6.95 11.06 15.98
N TYR A 269 6.92 11.15 14.65
CA TYR A 269 8.06 10.76 13.83
C TYR A 269 9.32 11.56 14.16
N ARG A 270 9.23 12.89 14.27
CA ARG A 270 10.39 13.75 14.57
C ARG A 270 11.02 13.44 15.91
N ARG A 271 10.18 13.11 16.92
CA ARG A 271 10.61 12.98 18.32
C ARG A 271 10.96 11.55 18.73
N CYS A 272 10.39 10.52 18.09
CA CYS A 272 10.68 9.16 18.50
C CYS A 272 12.14 8.76 18.22
N ARG A 273 12.67 7.88 19.06
CA ARG A 273 14.00 7.29 18.89
C ARG A 273 14.07 6.46 17.60
N ALA A 274 13.06 5.63 17.35
CA ALA A 274 12.92 4.81 16.15
C ALA A 274 11.47 4.40 15.90
N LEU A 275 11.13 4.18 14.63
CA LEU A 275 9.90 3.50 14.23
C LEU A 275 10.13 1.98 14.24
N LEU A 276 9.22 1.21 14.82
CA LEU A 276 9.23 -0.25 14.80
C LEU A 276 8.24 -0.79 13.76
N MET A 277 8.73 -1.64 12.84
CA MET A 277 7.94 -2.27 11.77
C MET A 277 8.11 -3.80 11.81
N PRO A 278 7.45 -4.49 12.76
CA PRO A 278 7.61 -5.94 12.92
C PRO A 278 6.78 -6.77 11.92
N GLY A 279 5.81 -6.17 11.24
CA GLY A 279 5.01 -6.83 10.20
C GLY A 279 5.64 -6.81 8.83
N VAL A 280 5.33 -7.82 8.01
CA VAL A 280 5.78 -7.90 6.60
C VAL A 280 4.78 -7.17 5.72
N GLU A 281 5.16 -6.00 5.23
CA GLU A 281 4.38 -5.17 4.32
C GLU A 281 4.70 -5.46 2.84
N ASP A 282 3.77 -5.12 1.96
CA ASP A 282 4.00 -5.25 0.52
C ASP A 282 5.00 -4.20 0.01
N PHE A 283 4.89 -2.95 0.46
CA PHE A 283 5.88 -1.89 0.28
C PHE A 283 6.22 -1.22 1.62
N GLY A 284 5.21 -0.71 2.34
CA GLY A 284 5.40 0.04 3.58
C GLY A 284 5.59 1.54 3.33
N ILE A 285 4.49 2.30 3.20
CA ILE A 285 4.52 3.76 3.09
C ILE A 285 4.99 4.39 4.40
N VAL A 286 4.53 3.87 5.53
CA VAL A 286 4.83 4.35 6.88
C VAL A 286 6.33 4.44 7.19
N PRO A 287 7.19 3.44 6.88
CA PRO A 287 8.64 3.57 6.97
C PRO A 287 9.19 4.77 6.21
N VAL A 288 8.72 5.03 5.00
CA VAL A 288 9.21 6.15 4.19
C VAL A 288 8.74 7.49 4.74
N GLU A 289 7.52 7.58 5.28
CA GLU A 289 7.03 8.77 5.98
C GLU A 289 7.90 9.10 7.22
N ALA A 290 8.23 8.09 8.01
CA ALA A 290 9.14 8.24 9.15
C ALA A 290 10.55 8.70 8.70
N MET A 291 11.11 8.05 7.67
CA MET A 291 12.38 8.45 7.09
C MET A 291 12.36 9.88 6.53
N ALA A 292 11.23 10.31 5.97
CA ALA A 292 11.06 11.70 5.51
C ALA A 292 11.11 12.71 6.66
N CYS A 293 10.77 12.29 7.88
CA CYS A 293 10.99 13.06 9.11
C CYS A 293 12.38 12.86 9.72
N GLY A 294 13.28 12.12 9.04
CA GLY A 294 14.63 11.81 9.51
C GLY A 294 14.68 10.70 10.56
N THR A 295 13.63 9.91 10.73
CA THR A 295 13.49 8.89 11.77
C THR A 295 14.10 7.57 11.34
N PRO A 296 14.97 6.94 12.14
CA PRO A 296 15.44 5.59 11.92
C PRO A 296 14.29 4.56 11.95
N VAL A 297 14.35 3.58 11.08
CA VAL A 297 13.33 2.52 10.99
C VAL A 297 13.96 1.16 11.30
N LEU A 298 13.48 0.50 12.33
CA LEU A 298 13.80 -0.89 12.60
C LEU A 298 12.67 -1.75 12.03
N ALA A 299 12.97 -2.60 11.08
CA ALA A 299 11.97 -3.40 10.36
C ALA A 299 12.41 -4.86 10.25
N VAL A 300 11.43 -5.76 10.23
CA VAL A 300 11.68 -7.14 9.82
C VAL A 300 12.24 -7.14 8.39
N GLY A 301 13.36 -7.85 8.16
CA GLY A 301 14.06 -7.94 6.88
C GLY A 301 13.32 -8.79 5.86
N ALA A 302 12.06 -8.46 5.57
CA ALA A 302 11.20 -9.18 4.62
C ALA A 302 10.17 -8.25 3.97
N GLY A 303 9.75 -8.58 2.77
CA GLY A 303 8.75 -7.79 2.04
C GLY A 303 9.31 -6.44 1.58
N GLY A 304 8.50 -5.40 1.65
CA GLY A 304 8.83 -4.06 1.17
C GLY A 304 9.90 -3.34 2.00
N SER A 305 10.17 -3.78 3.23
CA SER A 305 11.28 -3.21 4.03
C SER A 305 12.64 -3.39 3.36
N LEU A 306 12.81 -4.47 2.57
CA LEU A 306 14.02 -4.69 1.77
C LEU A 306 14.22 -3.65 0.66
N ASP A 307 13.14 -2.98 0.24
CA ASP A 307 13.21 -1.88 -0.74
C ASP A 307 13.37 -0.52 -0.07
N THR A 308 12.86 -0.35 1.14
CA THR A 308 12.74 0.97 1.79
C THR A 308 13.82 1.23 2.82
N VAL A 309 14.19 0.25 3.66
CA VAL A 309 15.17 0.42 4.73
C VAL A 309 16.55 -0.02 4.27
N VAL A 310 17.54 0.84 4.46
CA VAL A 310 18.94 0.55 4.17
C VAL A 310 19.71 0.49 5.50
N PRO A 311 20.21 -0.70 5.89
CA PRO A 311 20.97 -0.86 7.13
C PRO A 311 22.15 0.10 7.22
N GLY A 312 22.31 0.74 8.38
CA GLY A 312 23.37 1.75 8.63
C GLY A 312 23.18 3.11 7.95
N LEU A 313 22.10 3.29 7.14
CA LEU A 313 21.73 4.57 6.55
C LEU A 313 20.38 5.06 7.08
N SER A 314 19.35 4.25 7.04
CA SER A 314 18.01 4.63 7.44
C SER A 314 17.41 3.74 8.55
N GLY A 315 18.17 2.80 9.08
CA GLY A 315 17.75 1.90 10.14
C GLY A 315 18.43 0.55 10.10
N ALA A 316 17.70 -0.51 10.46
CA ALA A 316 18.20 -1.87 10.44
C ALA A 316 17.13 -2.90 10.07
N HIS A 317 17.58 -4.06 9.56
CA HIS A 317 16.74 -5.23 9.33
C HIS A 317 16.87 -6.22 10.49
N ILE A 318 15.73 -6.70 10.95
CA ILE A 318 15.61 -7.73 12.00
C ILE A 318 15.30 -9.07 11.34
N ALA A 319 15.96 -10.14 11.76
CA ALA A 319 15.67 -11.49 11.26
C ALA A 319 14.24 -11.92 11.61
N ALA A 320 13.58 -12.67 10.70
CA ALA A 320 12.15 -12.98 10.75
C ALA A 320 11.88 -14.48 10.97
N ASP A 321 12.64 -15.15 11.85
CA ASP A 321 12.54 -16.62 12.00
C ASP A 321 11.35 -17.01 12.88
N THR A 322 11.30 -16.51 14.13
CA THR A 322 10.23 -16.76 15.10
C THR A 322 9.80 -15.45 15.76
N ASP A 323 8.62 -15.41 16.37
CA ASP A 323 8.15 -14.26 17.13
C ASP A 323 9.14 -13.84 18.23
N GLU A 324 9.74 -14.80 18.90
CA GLU A 324 10.70 -14.55 19.98
C GLU A 324 12.02 -14.00 19.43
N SER A 325 12.53 -14.56 18.34
CA SER A 325 13.75 -14.04 17.69
C SER A 325 13.55 -12.63 17.12
N VAL A 326 12.35 -12.31 16.64
CA VAL A 326 11.99 -10.95 16.20
C VAL A 326 12.01 -9.98 17.40
N VAL A 327 11.39 -10.33 18.52
CA VAL A 327 11.39 -9.51 19.74
C VAL A 327 12.81 -9.27 20.25
N ASP A 328 13.61 -10.33 20.34
CA ASP A 328 15.03 -10.25 20.78
C ASP A 328 15.88 -9.44 19.81
N GLY A 329 15.67 -9.61 18.51
CA GLY A 329 16.35 -8.86 17.47
C GLY A 329 16.06 -7.35 17.53
N PHE A 330 14.80 -6.95 17.72
CA PHE A 330 14.45 -5.55 17.96
C PHE A 330 15.09 -5.02 19.23
N ALA A 331 15.00 -5.76 20.34
CA ALA A 331 15.61 -5.34 21.60
C ALA A 331 17.13 -5.24 21.52
N ALA A 332 17.79 -6.10 20.75
CA ALA A 332 19.24 -6.02 20.51
C ALA A 332 19.60 -4.80 19.64
N ALA A 333 18.88 -4.58 18.54
CA ALA A 333 19.06 -3.40 17.68
C ALA A 333 18.88 -2.09 18.46
N LEU A 334 17.90 -2.01 19.36
CA LEU A 334 17.65 -0.82 20.18
C LEU A 334 18.77 -0.51 21.19
N ARG A 335 19.61 -1.50 21.53
CA ARG A 335 20.82 -1.29 22.38
C ARG A 335 22.06 -0.90 21.57
N ASP A 336 22.01 -1.08 20.27
CA ASP A 336 23.11 -0.73 19.37
C ASP A 336 22.89 0.69 18.79
N PRO A 337 23.70 1.68 19.21
CA PRO A 337 23.58 3.07 18.70
C PRO A 337 23.71 3.16 17.18
N SER A 338 24.47 2.26 16.54
CA SER A 338 24.66 2.28 15.08
C SER A 338 23.37 2.04 14.28
N THR A 339 22.28 1.61 14.91
CA THR A 339 20.99 1.39 14.27
C THR A 339 19.97 2.53 14.46
N THR A 340 20.17 3.36 15.51
CA THR A 340 19.24 4.44 15.87
C THR A 340 19.89 5.83 15.95
N ASP A 341 21.20 5.92 16.16
CA ASP A 341 21.94 7.19 16.16
C ASP A 341 22.48 7.47 14.74
N LEU A 342 21.53 7.71 13.83
CA LEU A 342 21.78 7.93 12.41
C LEU A 342 21.50 9.41 12.06
N ASP A 343 22.21 9.94 11.07
CA ASP A 343 22.03 11.31 10.58
C ASP A 343 20.64 11.52 9.96
N PRO A 344 19.76 12.35 10.57
CA PRO A 344 18.42 12.58 10.09
C PRO A 344 18.35 13.15 8.66
N LEU A 345 19.34 13.94 8.26
CA LEU A 345 19.37 14.56 6.93
C LEU A 345 19.72 13.51 5.86
N ARG A 346 20.59 12.56 6.17
CA ARG A 346 20.89 11.44 5.27
C ARG A 346 19.71 10.48 5.15
N ILE A 347 19.00 10.22 6.24
CA ILE A 347 17.75 9.43 6.22
C ILE A 347 16.71 10.12 5.34
N ARG A 348 16.53 11.44 5.49
CA ARG A 348 15.63 12.26 4.67
C ARG A 348 15.99 12.19 3.19
N ALA A 349 17.25 12.38 2.85
CA ALA A 349 17.72 12.33 1.47
C ALA A 349 17.44 10.97 0.81
N HIS A 350 17.53 9.87 1.57
CA HIS A 350 17.13 8.56 1.08
C HIS A 350 15.60 8.48 0.80
N ALA A 351 14.77 9.01 1.70
CA ALA A 351 13.32 9.03 1.53
C ALA A 351 12.87 9.80 0.28
N GLU A 352 13.64 10.80 -0.18
CA GLU A 352 13.32 11.59 -1.38
C GLU A 352 13.28 10.77 -2.67
N SER A 353 13.98 9.63 -2.70
CA SER A 353 13.92 8.70 -3.83
C SER A 353 12.54 8.05 -4.05
N PHE A 354 11.64 8.15 -3.06
CA PHE A 354 10.26 7.65 -3.09
C PHE A 354 9.21 8.76 -3.30
N GLY A 355 9.67 9.95 -3.73
CA GLY A 355 8.80 11.10 -3.97
C GLY A 355 7.85 10.93 -5.17
N PRO A 356 6.76 11.74 -5.21
CA PRO A 356 5.76 11.67 -6.28
C PRO A 356 6.32 11.94 -7.67
N GLU A 357 7.32 12.82 -7.79
CA GLU A 357 7.97 13.15 -9.07
C GLU A 357 8.63 11.92 -9.71
N MET A 358 9.36 11.14 -8.91
CA MET A 358 10.02 9.93 -9.36
C MET A 358 9.00 8.88 -9.81
N PHE A 359 7.94 8.71 -9.04
CA PHE A 359 6.84 7.81 -9.40
C PHE A 359 6.22 8.20 -10.76
N ARG A 360 5.85 9.49 -10.91
CA ARG A 360 5.23 9.99 -12.15
C ARG A 360 6.16 9.80 -13.36
N ALA A 361 7.43 10.12 -13.21
CA ALA A 361 8.42 9.97 -14.28
C ALA A 361 8.54 8.50 -14.73
N ARG A 362 8.70 7.56 -13.78
CA ARG A 362 8.84 6.12 -14.08
C ARG A 362 7.57 5.52 -14.69
N MET A 363 6.40 5.94 -14.22
CA MET A 363 5.12 5.48 -14.80
C MET A 363 4.91 6.03 -16.21
N ALA A 364 5.22 7.32 -16.45
CA ALA A 364 5.16 7.92 -17.77
C ALA A 364 6.11 7.22 -18.76
N GLU A 365 7.35 6.94 -18.35
CA GLU A 365 8.32 6.19 -19.16
C GLU A 365 7.81 4.77 -19.48
N THR A 366 7.21 4.08 -18.50
CA THR A 366 6.68 2.74 -18.72
C THR A 366 5.55 2.73 -19.75
N VAL A 367 4.60 3.66 -19.65
CA VAL A 367 3.52 3.80 -20.65
C VAL A 367 4.07 4.17 -22.00
N ALA A 368 5.01 5.11 -22.09
CA ALA A 368 5.64 5.51 -23.37
C ALA A 368 6.37 4.32 -24.04
N ARG A 369 7.08 3.50 -23.26
CA ARG A 369 7.77 2.30 -23.75
C ARG A 369 6.78 1.25 -24.28
N VAL A 370 5.65 1.07 -23.63
CA VAL A 370 4.58 0.16 -24.09
C VAL A 370 4.00 0.65 -25.42
N LEU A 371 3.67 1.95 -25.50
CA LEU A 371 3.09 2.53 -26.71
C LEU A 371 4.05 2.50 -27.90
N ALA A 372 5.35 2.70 -27.68
CA ALA A 372 6.37 2.62 -28.73
C ALA A 372 6.54 1.21 -29.31
N LYS A 373 6.18 0.17 -28.57
CA LYS A 373 6.23 -1.24 -29.01
C LYS A 373 4.92 -1.73 -29.61
N ALA A 374 3.81 -1.03 -29.39
CA ALA A 374 2.52 -1.39 -29.97
C ALA A 374 2.58 -1.16 -31.48
N PRO A 375 2.17 -2.14 -32.32
CA PRO A 375 2.07 -1.91 -33.75
C PRO A 375 1.11 -0.75 -34.00
N LEU A 376 1.51 0.20 -34.87
CA LEU A 376 0.62 1.28 -35.31
C LEU A 376 -0.65 0.61 -35.87
N SER A 377 -1.79 0.82 -35.22
CA SER A 377 -3.07 0.41 -35.80
C SER A 377 -3.20 1.06 -37.16
N PRO A 378 -3.52 0.33 -38.24
CA PRO A 378 -3.82 0.96 -39.50
C PRO A 378 -5.01 1.91 -39.33
N LEU A 379 -4.85 3.13 -39.84
CA LEU A 379 -5.86 4.18 -39.90
C LEU A 379 -7.12 3.71 -40.62
#